data_1fb1e0331223d328661a3887b7a2a94f
#
_entry.id   1fb1e0331223d328661a3887b7a2a94f
#
_cell.length_a   1.000
_cell.length_b   1.000
_cell.length_c   1.000
_cell.angle_alpha   90.00
_cell.angle_beta   90.00
_cell.angle_gamma   90.00
#
_symmetry.space_group_name_H-M   'P 1'
#
loop_
_entity.id
_entity.type
_entity.pdbx_description
1 polymer ?
#
loop_
_entity_poly.entity_id
_entity_poly.type
_entity_poly.pdbx_seq_one_letter_code
_entity_poly.pdbx_strand_id
1 'polypeptide(L)'
;MRRHHIFIMAIVACFHSLTVSSQPRLQAENIDDVIAAMTLEEKCHLVLGCGMSYGDDAKFPGTAGSTYAIPRLGIPKTYCADSNQGLRMSARRDFDSRNYFCTDYMTSISLASTWDKDAAYRIGKGIGNETKEYGLDWILAPSMN
;
A
#
# COMPACT_ATOMS: atom_id res chain seq x y z
N MET A 1 -61.53 5.55 -53.02
CA MET A 1 -61.32 4.92 -51.73
C MET A 1 -59.83 4.54 -51.61
N ARG A 2 -58.98 5.30 -50.98
CA ARG A 2 -57.55 4.99 -50.80
C ARG A 2 -57.37 4.39 -49.38
N ARG A 3 -56.96 3.14 -49.34
CA ARG A 3 -56.58 2.45 -48.09
C ARG A 3 -55.17 2.86 -47.69
N HIS A 4 -55.03 3.56 -46.57
CA HIS A 4 -53.74 3.88 -45.97
C HIS A 4 -53.31 2.68 -45.12
N HIS A 5 -52.24 1.99 -45.56
CA HIS A 5 -51.55 1.01 -44.71
C HIS A 5 -50.62 1.76 -43.76
N ILE A 6 -50.96 1.74 -42.50
CA ILE A 6 -50.10 2.22 -41.44
C ILE A 6 -49.12 1.12 -41.08
N PHE A 7 -47.85 1.27 -41.48
CA PHE A 7 -46.76 0.41 -41.03
C PHE A 7 -46.37 0.85 -39.59
N ILE A 8 -46.74 0.04 -38.63
CA ILE A 8 -46.24 0.18 -37.26
C ILE A 8 -44.87 -0.51 -37.24
N MET A 9 -43.79 0.31 -37.30
CA MET A 9 -42.45 -0.18 -37.02
C MET A 9 -42.31 -0.33 -35.49
N ALA A 10 -42.38 -1.58 -35.04
CA ALA A 10 -42.01 -1.93 -33.67
C ALA A 10 -40.48 -1.79 -33.53
N ILE A 11 -40.04 -0.71 -32.93
CA ILE A 11 -38.64 -0.55 -32.50
C ILE A 11 -38.46 -1.44 -31.25
N VAL A 12 -37.93 -2.63 -31.46
CA VAL A 12 -37.43 -3.47 -30.35
C VAL A 12 -36.14 -2.81 -29.86
N ALA A 13 -36.27 -1.95 -28.87
CA ALA A 13 -35.13 -1.44 -28.14
C ALA A 13 -34.55 -2.61 -27.34
N CYS A 14 -33.52 -3.25 -27.87
CA CYS A 14 -32.65 -4.14 -27.08
C CYS A 14 -31.96 -3.34 -26.00
N PHE A 15 -32.59 -3.21 -24.84
CA PHE A 15 -31.90 -2.81 -23.63
C PHE A 15 -30.90 -3.91 -23.26
N HIS A 16 -29.73 -3.86 -23.84
CA HIS A 16 -28.60 -4.57 -23.26
C HIS A 16 -28.35 -3.86 -21.90
N SER A 17 -28.86 -4.47 -20.83
CA SER A 17 -28.45 -4.13 -19.47
C SER A 17 -26.96 -4.39 -19.39
N LEU A 18 -26.17 -3.36 -19.64
CA LEU A 18 -24.76 -3.33 -19.25
C LEU A 18 -24.79 -3.44 -17.73
N THR A 19 -24.69 -4.65 -17.23
CA THR A 19 -24.33 -4.87 -15.83
C THR A 19 -22.94 -4.27 -15.67
N VAL A 20 -22.89 -3.01 -15.24
CA VAL A 20 -21.65 -2.42 -14.74
C VAL A 20 -21.30 -3.25 -13.51
N SER A 21 -20.54 -4.31 -13.73
CA SER A 21 -19.94 -5.05 -12.63
C SER A 21 -19.07 -4.04 -11.91
N SER A 22 -19.49 -3.62 -10.71
CA SER A 22 -18.67 -2.75 -9.89
C SER A 22 -17.37 -3.49 -9.65
N GLN A 23 -16.25 -2.84 -9.97
CA GLN A 23 -14.94 -3.44 -9.75
C GLN A 23 -14.77 -3.80 -8.27
N PRO A 24 -14.21 -4.97 -7.95
CA PRO A 24 -14.01 -5.36 -6.56
C PRO A 24 -13.06 -4.35 -5.89
N ARG A 25 -13.41 -3.89 -4.71
CA ARG A 25 -12.51 -3.10 -3.86
C ARG A 25 -11.89 -4.02 -2.82
N LEU A 26 -10.59 -3.81 -2.55
CA LEU A 26 -9.82 -4.65 -1.64
C LEU A 26 -10.46 -4.75 -0.26
N GLN A 27 -10.70 -5.99 0.17
CA GLN A 27 -11.14 -6.40 1.51
C GLN A 27 -10.43 -7.72 1.84
N ALA A 28 -10.42 -8.11 3.11
CA ALA A 28 -9.73 -9.32 3.55
C ALA A 28 -10.29 -10.60 2.87
N GLU A 29 -11.56 -10.60 2.52
CA GLU A 29 -12.30 -11.75 2.03
C GLU A 29 -12.28 -11.92 0.50
N ASN A 30 -11.79 -10.90 -0.26
CA ASN A 30 -11.89 -10.88 -1.72
C ASN A 30 -10.56 -10.67 -2.44
N ILE A 31 -9.46 -11.04 -1.82
CA ILE A 31 -8.11 -10.82 -2.37
C ILE A 31 -7.96 -11.44 -3.76
N ASP A 32 -8.42 -12.67 -3.97
CA ASP A 32 -8.32 -13.37 -5.25
C ASP A 32 -9.13 -12.68 -6.36
N ASP A 33 -10.32 -12.16 -6.06
CA ASP A 33 -11.14 -11.40 -7.01
C ASP A 33 -10.45 -10.09 -7.40
N VAL A 34 -9.83 -9.40 -6.44
CA VAL A 34 -9.05 -8.19 -6.69
C VAL A 34 -7.83 -8.49 -7.57
N ILE A 35 -7.08 -9.56 -7.29
CA ILE A 35 -5.94 -9.99 -8.10
C ILE A 35 -6.40 -10.34 -9.52
N ALA A 36 -7.53 -11.03 -9.67
CA ALA A 36 -8.10 -11.37 -10.97
C ALA A 36 -8.50 -10.11 -11.77
N ALA A 37 -8.99 -9.08 -11.10
CA ALA A 37 -9.38 -7.80 -11.70
C ALA A 37 -8.21 -6.89 -12.06
N MET A 38 -7.00 -7.16 -11.56
CA MET A 38 -5.80 -6.38 -11.88
C MET A 38 -5.31 -6.64 -13.31
N THR A 39 -4.91 -5.58 -14.00
CA THR A 39 -4.18 -5.68 -15.26
C THR A 39 -2.77 -6.22 -15.02
N LEU A 40 -2.13 -6.73 -16.07
CA LEU A 40 -0.73 -7.17 -15.98
C LEU A 40 0.20 -6.04 -15.55
N GLU A 41 -0.01 -4.83 -16.08
CA GLU A 41 0.77 -3.64 -15.73
C GLU A 41 0.63 -3.29 -14.25
N GLU A 42 -0.59 -3.31 -13.70
CA GLU A 42 -0.83 -3.07 -12.28
C GLU A 42 -0.16 -4.12 -11.39
N LYS A 43 -0.18 -5.40 -11.80
CA LYS A 43 0.54 -6.46 -11.09
C LYS A 43 2.05 -6.21 -11.09
N CYS A 44 2.61 -5.84 -12.25
CA CYS A 44 4.03 -5.49 -12.37
C CYS A 44 4.38 -4.28 -11.49
N HIS A 45 3.59 -3.22 -11.52
CA HIS A 45 3.82 -2.03 -10.70
C HIS A 45 3.77 -2.35 -9.21
N LEU A 46 2.83 -3.18 -8.77
CA LEU A 46 2.68 -3.52 -7.35
C LEU A 46 3.91 -4.24 -6.80
N VAL A 47 4.49 -5.18 -7.56
CA VAL A 47 5.67 -5.94 -7.12
C VAL A 47 6.98 -5.20 -7.34
N LEU A 48 7.04 -4.27 -8.31
CA LEU A 48 8.25 -3.49 -8.60
C LEU A 48 8.48 -2.39 -7.57
N GLY A 49 7.41 -1.79 -7.06
CA GLY A 49 7.47 -0.63 -6.16
C GLY A 49 7.88 0.67 -6.86
N CYS A 50 7.86 1.76 -6.10
CA CYS A 50 8.19 3.12 -6.58
C CYS A 50 9.61 3.57 -6.22
N GLY A 51 10.42 2.70 -5.61
CA GLY A 51 11.73 3.06 -5.11
C GLY A 51 11.70 3.94 -3.85
N MET A 52 12.86 4.51 -3.51
CA MET A 52 13.03 5.34 -2.31
C MET A 52 12.30 6.67 -2.44
N SER A 53 11.74 7.14 -1.33
CA SER A 53 11.03 8.41 -1.27
C SER A 53 12.02 9.54 -0.98
N TYR A 54 12.46 10.22 -2.02
CA TYR A 54 13.24 11.47 -1.95
C TYR A 54 12.46 12.57 -2.66
N GLY A 55 12.42 13.77 -2.07
CA GLY A 55 11.85 14.96 -2.70
C GLY A 55 10.55 15.44 -2.09
N ASP A 56 10.06 16.53 -2.64
CA ASP A 56 8.97 17.35 -2.08
C ASP A 56 7.61 16.65 -2.05
N ASP A 57 7.41 15.64 -2.92
CA ASP A 57 6.16 14.86 -2.98
C ASP A 57 6.14 13.65 -2.05
N ALA A 58 7.19 13.45 -1.26
CA ALA A 58 7.30 12.28 -0.40
C ALA A 58 6.50 12.47 0.89
N LYS A 59 5.40 11.77 1.04
CA LYS A 59 4.64 11.74 2.30
C LYS A 59 5.51 11.33 3.50
N PHE A 60 6.48 10.45 3.26
CA PHE A 60 7.43 9.97 4.27
C PHE A 60 8.85 10.01 3.70
N PRO A 61 9.50 11.17 3.69
CA PRO A 61 10.83 11.32 3.12
C PRO A 61 11.88 10.49 3.86
N GLY A 62 12.83 9.92 3.12
CA GLY A 62 13.90 9.08 3.66
C GLY A 62 13.52 7.62 3.91
N THR A 63 12.30 7.19 3.53
CA THR A 63 11.88 5.78 3.60
C THR A 63 12.53 4.95 2.48
N ALA A 64 12.73 3.65 2.75
CA ALA A 64 13.39 2.72 1.83
C ALA A 64 12.63 2.49 0.54
N GLY A 65 11.31 2.61 0.57
CA GLY A 65 10.50 2.42 -0.61
C GLY A 65 9.01 2.58 -0.38
N SER A 66 8.26 2.47 -1.47
CA SER A 66 6.80 2.49 -1.44
C SER A 66 6.24 1.66 -2.58
N THR A 67 4.98 1.23 -2.46
CA THR A 67 4.25 0.57 -3.54
C THR A 67 3.47 1.57 -4.37
N TYR A 68 3.04 1.16 -5.56
CA TYR A 68 2.04 1.91 -6.32
C TYR A 68 0.65 1.73 -5.71
N ALA A 69 -0.14 2.80 -5.69
CA ALA A 69 -1.55 2.71 -5.39
C ALA A 69 -2.32 2.22 -6.62
N ILE A 70 -3.41 1.45 -6.40
CA ILE A 70 -4.38 1.11 -7.44
C ILE A 70 -5.77 1.56 -6.94
N PRO A 71 -6.10 2.86 -7.08
CA PRO A 71 -7.28 3.44 -6.43
C PRO A 71 -8.60 2.80 -6.88
N ARG A 72 -8.69 2.36 -8.15
CA ARG A 72 -9.89 1.70 -8.67
C ARG A 72 -10.23 0.40 -7.94
N LEU A 73 -9.21 -0.31 -7.44
CA LEU A 73 -9.34 -1.54 -6.66
C LEU A 73 -9.25 -1.31 -5.15
N GLY A 74 -9.14 -0.06 -4.70
CA GLY A 74 -9.01 0.27 -3.30
C GLY A 74 -7.67 -0.11 -2.67
N ILE A 75 -6.63 -0.36 -3.49
CA ILE A 75 -5.28 -0.68 -3.01
C ILE A 75 -4.55 0.64 -2.73
N PRO A 76 -4.20 0.93 -1.46
CA PRO A 76 -3.47 2.15 -1.12
C PRO A 76 -2.00 2.04 -1.51
N LYS A 77 -1.32 3.19 -1.58
CA LYS A 77 0.14 3.24 -1.55
C LYS A 77 0.61 2.90 -0.16
N THR A 78 1.58 1.97 -0.04
CA THR A 78 2.20 1.61 1.22
C THR A 78 3.65 2.08 1.26
N TYR A 79 4.18 2.31 2.46
CA TYR A 79 5.52 2.83 2.68
C TYR A 79 6.34 1.89 3.55
N CYS A 80 7.58 1.65 3.10
CA CYS A 80 8.53 0.76 3.74
C CYS A 80 9.73 1.54 4.28
N ALA A 81 10.11 1.31 5.52
CA ALA A 81 11.33 1.88 6.08
C ALA A 81 12.41 0.81 6.32
N ASP A 82 13.66 1.21 6.20
CA ASP A 82 14.78 0.46 6.77
C ASP A 82 14.69 0.50 8.30
N SER A 83 15.00 -0.61 8.96
CA SER A 83 14.81 -0.69 10.40
C SER A 83 15.65 -1.77 11.11
N ASN A 84 16.94 -1.87 10.82
CA ASN A 84 17.76 -2.87 11.53
C ASN A 84 17.97 -2.55 13.01
N GLN A 85 18.13 -1.27 13.33
CA GLN A 85 18.41 -0.76 14.66
C GLN A 85 17.38 0.28 15.10
N GLY A 86 16.28 0.39 14.39
CA GLY A 86 15.26 1.40 14.54
C GLY A 86 14.85 1.96 13.19
N LEU A 87 13.81 2.76 13.14
CA LEU A 87 13.34 3.33 11.89
C LEU A 87 14.36 4.28 11.28
N ARG A 88 14.51 4.20 9.96
CA ARG A 88 15.28 5.18 9.19
C ARG A 88 14.35 5.99 8.31
N MET A 89 14.21 7.26 8.64
CA MET A 89 13.45 8.23 7.84
C MET A 89 13.98 9.63 8.09
N SER A 90 13.62 10.58 7.24
CA SER A 90 13.98 11.98 7.44
C SER A 90 13.23 12.57 8.64
N ALA A 91 13.95 13.37 9.45
CA ALA A 91 13.35 13.99 10.62
C ALA A 91 12.29 15.05 10.29
N ARG A 92 12.30 15.58 9.08
CA ARG A 92 11.39 16.64 8.64
C ARG A 92 10.49 16.15 7.52
N ARG A 93 9.24 16.64 7.53
CA ARG A 93 8.24 16.43 6.48
C ARG A 93 7.72 17.81 6.05
N ASP A 94 7.58 18.07 4.78
CA ASP A 94 7.23 19.41 4.27
C ASP A 94 5.81 19.86 4.67
N PHE A 95 4.92 18.91 4.90
CA PHE A 95 3.53 19.17 5.30
C PHE A 95 3.31 19.19 6.82
N ASP A 96 4.38 18.98 7.64
CA ASP A 96 4.27 18.88 9.10
C ASP A 96 5.42 19.62 9.76
N SER A 97 5.10 20.53 10.67
CA SER A 97 6.10 21.31 11.42
C SER A 97 6.84 20.51 12.52
N ARG A 98 6.39 19.29 12.80
CA ARG A 98 7.02 18.42 13.79
C ARG A 98 8.33 17.85 13.25
N ASN A 99 9.25 17.58 14.19
CA ASN A 99 10.42 16.77 13.92
C ASN A 99 10.16 15.31 14.36
N TYR A 100 10.55 14.37 13.52
CA TYR A 100 10.40 12.94 13.73
C TYR A 100 11.77 12.36 14.06
N PHE A 101 12.02 12.07 15.33
CA PHE A 101 13.26 11.46 15.78
C PHE A 101 13.03 9.97 15.98
N CYS A 102 13.73 9.16 15.21
CA CYS A 102 13.66 7.71 15.34
C CYS A 102 14.54 7.24 16.48
N THR A 103 14.08 6.22 17.20
CA THR A 103 14.86 5.59 18.27
C THR A 103 15.93 4.70 17.66
N ASP A 104 17.17 4.87 18.09
CA ASP A 104 18.29 3.99 17.74
C ASP A 104 18.42 2.90 18.80
N TYR A 105 18.20 1.67 18.41
CA TYR A 105 18.32 0.49 19.27
C TYR A 105 19.69 -0.18 19.05
N MET A 106 20.03 -1.10 19.94
CA MET A 106 21.26 -1.90 19.78
C MET A 106 21.27 -2.70 18.47
N THR A 107 22.47 -3.01 17.98
CA THR A 107 22.62 -3.84 16.78
C THR A 107 22.04 -5.24 16.98
N SER A 108 21.63 -5.90 15.89
CA SER A 108 21.10 -7.26 15.93
C SER A 108 22.08 -8.25 16.58
N ILE A 109 23.40 -8.07 16.34
CA ILE A 109 24.46 -8.88 16.96
C ILE A 109 24.50 -8.67 18.47
N SER A 110 24.48 -7.41 18.92
CA SER A 110 24.47 -7.08 20.35
C SER A 110 23.24 -7.65 21.04
N LEU A 111 22.07 -7.56 20.38
CA LEU A 111 20.84 -8.14 20.91
C LEU A 111 20.91 -9.67 21.00
N ALA A 112 21.40 -10.33 19.94
CA ALA A 112 21.57 -11.77 19.93
C ALA A 112 22.54 -12.25 21.01
N SER A 113 23.60 -11.49 21.30
CA SER A 113 24.59 -11.79 22.34
C SER A 113 24.00 -11.78 23.74
N THR A 114 22.85 -11.17 23.96
CA THR A 114 22.17 -11.20 25.27
C THR A 114 21.52 -12.53 25.59
N TRP A 115 21.22 -13.37 24.59
CA TRP A 115 20.43 -14.60 24.71
C TRP A 115 19.06 -14.37 25.38
N ASP A 116 18.60 -13.13 25.44
CA ASP A 116 17.34 -12.69 26.08
C ASP A 116 16.24 -12.50 25.03
N LYS A 117 15.34 -13.49 24.92
CA LYS A 117 14.20 -13.44 24.02
C LYS A 117 13.20 -12.31 24.37
N ASP A 118 13.08 -11.99 25.67
CA ASP A 118 12.19 -10.93 26.12
C ASP A 118 12.74 -9.55 25.74
N ALA A 119 14.07 -9.39 25.78
CA ALA A 119 14.72 -8.16 25.28
C ALA A 119 14.44 -8.01 23.77
N ALA A 120 14.61 -9.08 22.99
CA ALA A 120 14.32 -9.07 21.56
C ALA A 120 12.86 -8.71 21.27
N TYR A 121 11.92 -9.29 22.01
CA TYR A 121 10.50 -8.96 21.89
C TYR A 121 10.21 -7.49 22.22
N ARG A 122 10.78 -6.96 23.32
CA ARG A 122 10.57 -5.56 23.72
C ARG A 122 11.09 -4.58 22.68
N ILE A 123 12.27 -4.84 22.10
CA ILE A 123 12.84 -4.01 21.03
C ILE A 123 11.96 -4.08 19.78
N GLY A 124 11.58 -5.28 19.32
CA GLY A 124 10.70 -5.44 18.16
C GLY A 124 9.35 -4.73 18.37
N LYS A 125 8.78 -4.82 19.57
CA LYS A 125 7.55 -4.09 19.92
C LYS A 125 7.75 -2.57 19.90
N GLY A 126 8.89 -2.08 20.39
CA GLY A 126 9.23 -0.65 20.34
C GLY A 126 9.30 -0.14 18.90
N ILE A 127 10.07 -0.82 18.05
CA ILE A 127 10.19 -0.51 16.61
C ILE A 127 8.82 -0.54 15.93
N GLY A 128 8.03 -1.59 16.17
CA GLY A 128 6.70 -1.73 15.57
C GLY A 128 5.72 -0.64 15.98
N ASN A 129 5.75 -0.23 17.25
CA ASN A 129 4.93 0.88 17.73
C ASN A 129 5.31 2.20 17.06
N GLU A 130 6.60 2.48 16.96
CA GLU A 130 7.13 3.69 16.32
C GLU A 130 6.80 3.69 14.82
N THR A 131 6.93 2.54 14.15
CA THR A 131 6.51 2.36 12.74
C THR A 131 5.06 2.78 12.55
N LYS A 132 4.17 2.28 13.40
CA LYS A 132 2.74 2.58 13.34
C LYS A 132 2.45 4.05 13.67
N GLU A 133 3.10 4.62 14.69
CA GLU A 133 2.92 6.02 15.08
C GLU A 133 3.34 6.97 13.97
N TYR A 134 4.41 6.65 13.25
CA TYR A 134 4.91 7.46 12.15
C TYR A 134 4.15 7.24 10.84
N GLY A 135 3.19 6.31 10.83
CA GLY A 135 2.30 6.07 9.71
C GLY A 135 2.92 5.24 8.58
N LEU A 136 3.95 4.46 8.90
CA LEU A 136 4.55 3.50 7.96
C LEU A 136 3.80 2.17 8.04
N ASP A 137 3.82 1.43 6.93
CA ASP A 137 3.04 0.20 6.82
C ASP A 137 3.87 -1.05 7.13
N TRP A 138 5.18 -1.03 6.82
CA TRP A 138 6.08 -2.16 7.02
C TRP A 138 7.54 -1.73 7.11
N ILE A 139 8.38 -2.65 7.58
CA ILE A 139 9.82 -2.43 7.81
C ILE A 139 10.65 -3.53 7.18
N LEU A 140 11.88 -3.20 6.81
CA LEU A 140 12.89 -4.14 6.34
C LEU A 140 13.79 -4.55 7.52
N ALA A 141 13.29 -5.46 8.34
CA ALA A 141 13.98 -5.95 9.55
C ALA A 141 13.41 -7.32 9.98
N PRO A 142 14.15 -8.10 10.80
CA PRO A 142 15.56 -7.90 11.16
C PRO A 142 16.53 -8.26 10.03
N SER A 143 17.78 -7.78 10.09
CA SER A 143 18.84 -8.28 9.21
C SER A 143 19.17 -9.71 9.60
N MET A 144 19.10 -10.61 8.61
CA MET A 144 19.51 -12.01 8.72
C MET A 144 20.56 -12.28 7.64
N ASN A 145 21.73 -12.74 8.05
CA ASN A 145 22.80 -13.11 7.12
C ASN A 145 22.94 -14.62 7.09
#